data_3f544627c5d3d9006c27afb63fe6f72f
#
_entry.id   3f544627c5d3d9006c27afb63fe6f72f
#
_cell.length_a   1.000
_cell.length_b   1.000
_cell.length_c   1.000
_cell.angle_alpha   90.00
_cell.angle_beta   90.00
_cell.angle_gamma   90.00
#
_symmetry.space_group_name_H-M   'P 1'
#
loop_
_entity.id
_entity.type
_entity.pdbx_description
1 polymer ?
#
loop_
_entity_poly.entity_id
_entity_poly.type
_entity_poly.pdbx_seq_one_letter_code
_entity_poly.pdbx_strand_id
1 'polypeptide(L)'
;MTALRLACLDAEAPPLFTLWTPETGRTGYEPGVAEALGAELGREVEWVRVPWVDMIPAVQRGDADAVLCGQGITAERRAQVDFTRPYAIFHEGVLIRRGDDIHSAEDLVGRKVAAIENSTNMALAQTFTGAEPVAFGAGSDDVYADMLAALLAKDVDAVVDDDVVFVPLGATHPDYELAFTVQTANRWGLAVSKDRPDTLAEIDGALGRLIDSGRLREVWTQHLPTLDYPF
;
A
#
# COMPACT_ATOMS: atom_id res chain seq x y z
N MET A 1 6.37 13.35 -25.50
CA MET A 1 6.26 11.97 -24.92
C MET A 1 4.92 11.92 -24.20
N THR A 2 4.25 10.76 -24.16
CA THR A 2 3.00 10.57 -23.42
C THR A 2 3.30 10.49 -21.93
N ALA A 3 2.37 10.95 -21.06
CA ALA A 3 2.50 10.84 -19.62
C ALA A 3 2.60 9.38 -19.14
N LEU A 4 3.25 9.15 -18.01
CA LEU A 4 3.24 7.88 -17.28
C LEU A 4 1.97 7.88 -16.39
N ARG A 5 0.97 7.09 -16.79
CA ARG A 5 -0.32 7.01 -16.08
C ARG A 5 -0.26 5.94 -15.01
N LEU A 6 -0.40 6.35 -13.75
CA LEU A 6 -0.29 5.46 -12.59
C LEU A 6 -1.62 5.37 -11.85
N ALA A 7 -2.18 4.17 -11.74
CA ALA A 7 -3.39 3.91 -10.95
C ALA A 7 -3.07 3.93 -9.45
N CYS A 8 -3.90 4.64 -8.68
CA CYS A 8 -3.77 4.79 -7.23
C CYS A 8 -5.12 5.01 -6.57
N LEU A 9 -5.17 4.88 -5.23
CA LEU A 9 -6.30 5.31 -4.40
C LEU A 9 -6.39 6.84 -4.32
N ASP A 10 -7.61 7.37 -4.20
CA ASP A 10 -7.87 8.73 -3.77
C ASP A 10 -8.09 8.77 -2.25
N ALA A 11 -7.08 8.39 -1.51
CA ALA A 11 -7.08 8.26 -0.05
C ALA A 11 -5.78 8.81 0.53
N GLU A 12 -5.72 8.89 1.84
CA GLU A 12 -4.54 9.32 2.59
C GLU A 12 -4.05 8.20 3.51
N ALA A 13 -2.79 7.82 3.38
CA ALA A 13 -2.12 6.84 4.23
C ALA A 13 -0.64 7.26 4.43
N PRO A 14 -0.37 8.32 5.22
CA PRO A 14 1.00 8.77 5.44
C PRO A 14 1.80 7.72 6.25
N PRO A 15 3.09 7.54 5.97
CA PRO A 15 3.95 8.33 5.07
C PRO A 15 3.96 7.88 3.60
N LEU A 16 3.11 6.90 3.23
CA LEU A 16 3.07 6.35 1.88
C LEU A 16 2.58 7.37 0.86
N PHE A 17 1.43 8.00 1.14
CA PHE A 17 0.85 9.03 0.27
C PHE A 17 -0.15 9.91 1.02
N THR A 18 -0.28 11.16 0.52
CA THR A 18 -1.34 12.10 0.92
C THR A 18 -2.40 12.20 -0.16
N LEU A 19 -3.55 12.81 0.18
CA LEU A 19 -4.50 13.27 -0.84
C LEU A 19 -3.85 14.27 -1.78
N TRP A 20 -4.30 14.29 -3.02
CA TRP A 20 -3.86 15.29 -3.99
C TRP A 20 -4.48 16.65 -3.69
N THR A 21 -3.66 17.70 -3.70
CA THR A 21 -4.14 19.09 -3.63
C THR A 21 -3.55 19.91 -4.77
N PRO A 22 -4.21 21.02 -5.21
CA PRO A 22 -3.65 21.90 -6.24
C PRO A 22 -2.32 22.56 -5.84
N GLU A 23 -2.10 22.77 -4.53
CA GLU A 23 -0.94 23.47 -3.97
C GLU A 23 0.29 22.56 -3.87
N THR A 24 0.11 21.30 -3.49
CA THR A 24 1.23 20.38 -3.17
C THR A 24 1.31 19.19 -4.10
N GLY A 25 0.25 18.92 -4.90
CA GLY A 25 0.11 17.65 -5.58
C GLY A 25 -0.13 16.51 -4.58
N ARG A 26 0.26 15.30 -4.92
CA ARG A 26 0.28 14.13 -4.05
C ARG A 26 1.70 13.95 -3.52
N THR A 27 1.88 13.78 -2.22
CA THR A 27 3.19 13.65 -1.58
C THR A 27 3.31 12.36 -0.77
N GLY A 28 4.54 11.92 -0.48
CA GLY A 28 4.84 10.70 0.26
C GLY A 28 5.83 9.79 -0.47
N TYR A 29 6.03 8.59 0.06
CA TYR A 29 6.98 7.63 -0.51
C TYR A 29 6.62 7.23 -1.96
N GLU A 30 5.41 6.79 -2.20
CA GLU A 30 4.98 6.34 -3.53
C GLU A 30 4.95 7.48 -4.58
N PRO A 31 4.43 8.68 -4.27
CA PRO A 31 4.61 9.82 -5.15
C PRO A 31 6.07 10.15 -5.44
N GLY A 32 6.97 10.05 -4.46
CA GLY A 32 8.40 10.21 -4.67
C GLY A 32 9.00 9.15 -5.61
N VAL A 33 8.55 7.89 -5.51
CA VAL A 33 8.91 6.82 -6.45
C VAL A 33 8.40 7.14 -7.86
N ALA A 34 7.15 7.61 -7.98
CA ALA A 34 6.55 7.99 -9.26
C ALA A 34 7.31 9.12 -9.93
N GLU A 35 7.66 10.16 -9.18
CA GLU A 35 8.46 11.30 -9.68
C GLU A 35 9.85 10.84 -10.16
N ALA A 36 10.51 9.97 -9.38
CA ALA A 36 11.81 9.43 -9.77
C ALA A 36 11.72 8.58 -11.05
N LEU A 37 10.68 7.74 -11.17
CA LEU A 37 10.41 6.97 -12.39
C LEU A 37 10.11 7.88 -13.58
N GLY A 38 9.26 8.89 -13.41
CA GLY A 38 8.93 9.85 -14.45
C GLY A 38 10.16 10.58 -14.95
N ALA A 39 11.03 11.06 -14.05
CA ALA A 39 12.30 11.72 -14.39
C ALA A 39 13.24 10.77 -15.15
N GLU A 40 13.37 9.51 -14.71
CA GLU A 40 14.23 8.51 -15.35
C GLU A 40 13.74 8.13 -16.77
N LEU A 41 12.43 8.14 -16.99
CA LEU A 41 11.79 7.85 -18.26
C LEU A 41 11.62 9.08 -19.16
N GLY A 42 11.84 10.29 -18.64
CA GLY A 42 11.56 11.55 -19.33
C GLY A 42 10.06 11.73 -19.61
N ARG A 43 9.19 11.25 -18.72
CA ARG A 43 7.73 11.31 -18.81
C ARG A 43 7.14 12.03 -17.61
N GLU A 44 6.12 12.85 -17.83
CA GLU A 44 5.32 13.43 -16.73
C GLU A 44 4.45 12.33 -16.10
N VAL A 45 4.21 12.42 -14.79
CA VAL A 45 3.35 11.50 -14.06
C VAL A 45 1.91 12.02 -14.09
N GLU A 46 0.97 11.15 -14.44
CA GLU A 46 -0.46 11.37 -14.37
C GLU A 46 -1.10 10.33 -13.44
N TRP A 47 -1.82 10.78 -12.41
CA TRP A 47 -2.50 9.90 -11.47
C TRP A 47 -3.90 9.53 -11.97
N VAL A 48 -4.16 8.23 -12.08
CA VAL A 48 -5.48 7.64 -12.41
C VAL A 48 -6.09 7.12 -11.10
N ARG A 49 -6.99 7.91 -10.52
CA ARG A 49 -7.59 7.60 -9.22
C ARG A 49 -8.76 6.64 -9.40
N VAL A 50 -8.67 5.48 -8.77
CA VAL A 50 -9.68 4.41 -8.84
C VAL A 50 -9.80 3.71 -7.49
N PRO A 51 -10.95 3.10 -7.16
CA PRO A 51 -11.07 2.22 -5.99
C PRO A 51 -10.06 1.06 -6.03
N TRP A 52 -9.72 0.53 -4.87
CA TRP A 52 -8.75 -0.57 -4.74
C TRP A 52 -9.05 -1.75 -5.66
N VAL A 53 -10.31 -2.19 -5.69
CA VAL A 53 -10.75 -3.33 -6.49
C VAL A 53 -10.66 -3.10 -8.01
N ASP A 54 -10.61 -1.85 -8.45
CA ASP A 54 -10.55 -1.45 -9.86
C ASP A 54 -9.13 -1.21 -10.38
N MET A 55 -8.09 -1.26 -9.55
CA MET A 55 -6.71 -0.95 -9.96
C MET A 55 -6.17 -1.92 -11.02
N ILE A 56 -6.24 -3.23 -10.76
CA ILE A 56 -5.84 -4.26 -11.74
C ILE A 56 -6.72 -4.20 -12.99
N PRO A 57 -8.06 -4.14 -12.89
CA PRO A 57 -8.92 -3.88 -14.06
C PRO A 57 -8.54 -2.62 -14.86
N ALA A 58 -8.14 -1.53 -14.23
CA ALA A 58 -7.76 -0.29 -14.93
C ALA A 58 -6.54 -0.48 -15.83
N VAL A 59 -5.48 -1.16 -15.36
CA VAL A 59 -4.32 -1.45 -16.21
C VAL A 59 -4.64 -2.47 -17.30
N GLN A 60 -5.53 -3.43 -17.06
CA GLN A 60 -5.97 -4.39 -18.06
C GLN A 60 -6.77 -3.74 -19.19
N ARG A 61 -7.59 -2.74 -18.89
CA ARG A 61 -8.32 -1.93 -19.90
C ARG A 61 -7.44 -0.91 -20.61
N GLY A 62 -6.24 -0.63 -20.09
CA GLY A 62 -5.34 0.40 -20.60
C GLY A 62 -5.69 1.82 -20.14
N ASP A 63 -6.50 1.97 -19.10
CA ASP A 63 -6.82 3.25 -18.48
C ASP A 63 -5.58 3.83 -17.76
N ALA A 64 -4.72 2.97 -17.21
CA ALA A 64 -3.42 3.30 -16.64
C ALA A 64 -2.31 2.44 -17.26
N ASP A 65 -1.06 2.88 -17.16
CA ASP A 65 0.12 2.15 -17.62
C ASP A 65 0.59 1.13 -16.59
N ALA A 66 0.50 1.49 -15.29
CA ALA A 66 0.82 0.61 -14.16
C ALA A 66 -0.02 0.98 -12.93
N VAL A 67 -0.10 0.06 -11.96
CA VAL A 67 -0.56 0.37 -10.58
C VAL A 67 0.65 0.71 -9.73
N LEU A 68 0.61 1.83 -9.02
CA LEU A 68 1.54 2.20 -7.96
C LEU A 68 0.73 2.61 -6.73
N CYS A 69 0.40 1.63 -5.89
CA CYS A 69 -0.39 1.81 -4.67
C CYS A 69 -0.35 0.54 -3.82
N GLY A 70 0.79 0.25 -3.18
CA GLY A 70 0.90 -0.85 -2.24
C GLY A 70 0.60 -2.25 -2.80
N GLN A 71 0.80 -2.46 -4.12
CA GLN A 71 0.44 -3.75 -4.73
C GLN A 71 1.43 -4.85 -4.35
N GLY A 72 1.05 -5.65 -3.35
CA GLY A 72 1.80 -6.86 -2.98
C GLY A 72 1.88 -7.84 -4.14
N ILE A 73 3.08 -8.36 -4.38
CA ILE A 73 3.37 -9.35 -5.43
C ILE A 73 2.92 -10.72 -4.93
N THR A 74 1.71 -11.16 -5.30
CA THR A 74 1.17 -12.47 -4.94
C THR A 74 1.01 -13.37 -6.16
N ALA A 75 0.92 -14.69 -5.93
CA ALA A 75 0.69 -15.66 -7.01
C ALA A 75 -0.65 -15.42 -7.71
N GLU A 76 -1.68 -15.04 -6.95
CA GLU A 76 -3.01 -14.74 -7.47
C GLU A 76 -2.98 -13.52 -8.40
N ARG A 77 -2.32 -12.42 -7.98
CA ARG A 77 -2.19 -11.22 -8.80
C ARG A 77 -1.30 -11.45 -10.01
N ARG A 78 -0.23 -12.27 -9.89
CA ARG A 78 0.60 -12.69 -11.03
C ARG A 78 -0.15 -13.49 -12.07
N ALA A 79 -1.25 -14.13 -11.74
CA ALA A 79 -2.13 -14.76 -12.73
C ALA A 79 -2.85 -13.73 -13.62
N GLN A 80 -3.08 -12.51 -13.13
CA GLN A 80 -3.87 -11.46 -13.76
C GLN A 80 -3.00 -10.38 -14.43
N VAL A 81 -1.87 -10.02 -13.83
CA VAL A 81 -0.94 -8.96 -14.25
C VAL A 81 0.50 -9.43 -14.10
N ASP A 82 1.42 -8.71 -14.73
CA ASP A 82 2.85 -8.86 -14.47
C ASP A 82 3.34 -7.74 -13.55
N PHE A 83 4.44 -8.01 -12.84
CA PHE A 83 5.02 -7.07 -11.87
C PHE A 83 6.46 -6.73 -12.24
N THR A 84 6.85 -5.50 -11.97
CA THR A 84 8.24 -5.10 -11.90
C THR A 84 8.97 -5.85 -10.77
N ARG A 85 10.28 -5.68 -10.69
CA ARG A 85 11.00 -5.92 -9.43
C ARG A 85 10.38 -5.10 -8.30
N PRO A 86 10.53 -5.50 -7.03
CA PRO A 86 9.95 -4.76 -5.93
C PRO A 86 10.60 -3.38 -5.77
N TYR A 87 9.76 -2.37 -5.45
CA TYR A 87 10.22 -1.04 -5.04
C TYR A 87 10.14 -0.84 -3.52
N ALA A 88 9.46 -1.74 -2.80
CA ALA A 88 9.36 -1.74 -1.36
C ALA A 88 9.20 -3.16 -0.80
N ILE A 89 9.58 -3.34 0.48
CA ILE A 89 9.30 -4.53 1.27
C ILE A 89 8.85 -4.04 2.64
N PHE A 90 7.64 -4.38 3.03
CA PHE A 90 7.04 -4.03 4.31
C PHE A 90 6.52 -5.26 5.04
N HIS A 91 6.11 -5.06 6.28
CA HIS A 91 5.46 -6.06 7.12
C HIS A 91 4.03 -5.60 7.40
N GLU A 92 3.21 -6.39 8.08
CA GLU A 92 1.92 -5.94 8.56
C GLU A 92 1.97 -5.58 10.03
N GLY A 93 1.18 -4.55 10.38
CA GLY A 93 0.87 -4.12 11.72
C GLY A 93 -0.56 -4.43 12.11
N VAL A 94 -0.79 -4.70 13.37
CA VAL A 94 -2.12 -4.80 13.96
C VAL A 94 -2.33 -3.59 14.85
N LEU A 95 -3.27 -2.72 14.45
CA LEU A 95 -3.63 -1.50 15.16
C LEU A 95 -4.88 -1.74 15.99
N ILE A 96 -4.89 -1.20 17.20
CA ILE A 96 -6.02 -1.26 18.14
C ILE A 96 -6.32 0.12 18.72
N ARG A 97 -7.45 0.25 19.41
CA ARG A 97 -7.69 1.41 20.25
C ARG A 97 -6.68 1.43 21.41
N ARG A 98 -6.21 2.60 21.76
CA ARG A 98 -5.28 2.73 22.87
C ARG A 98 -5.88 2.23 24.18
N GLY A 99 -5.15 1.34 24.85
CA GLY A 99 -5.54 0.73 26.12
C GLY A 99 -6.44 -0.51 26.00
N ASP A 100 -6.70 -1.01 24.80
CA ASP A 100 -7.32 -2.33 24.64
C ASP A 100 -6.31 -3.44 24.97
N ASP A 101 -6.81 -4.55 25.49
CA ASP A 101 -5.98 -5.68 25.94
C ASP A 101 -5.78 -6.70 24.79
N ILE A 102 -5.01 -6.29 23.77
CA ILE A 102 -4.59 -7.11 22.63
C ILE A 102 -3.11 -6.84 22.39
N HIS A 103 -2.26 -7.85 22.55
CA HIS A 103 -0.80 -7.73 22.44
C HIS A 103 -0.17 -8.78 21.51
N SER A 104 -0.95 -9.75 21.07
CA SER A 104 -0.51 -10.87 20.22
C SER A 104 -1.66 -11.41 19.36
N ALA A 105 -1.34 -12.31 18.43
CA ALA A 105 -2.33 -12.95 17.59
C ALA A 105 -3.30 -13.85 18.39
N GLU A 106 -2.86 -14.39 19.51
CA GLU A 106 -3.67 -15.23 20.40
C GLU A 106 -4.80 -14.43 21.07
N ASP A 107 -4.61 -13.13 21.30
CA ASP A 107 -5.60 -12.25 21.91
C ASP A 107 -6.74 -11.87 20.94
N LEU A 108 -6.58 -12.20 19.66
CA LEU A 108 -7.58 -11.96 18.63
C LEU A 108 -8.70 -13.02 18.58
N VAL A 109 -8.64 -14.07 19.39
CA VAL A 109 -9.70 -15.08 19.45
C VAL A 109 -11.04 -14.45 19.83
N GLY A 110 -12.05 -14.61 18.97
CA GLY A 110 -13.39 -14.01 19.15
C GLY A 110 -13.44 -12.50 18.87
N ARG A 111 -12.37 -11.90 18.37
CA ARG A 111 -12.30 -10.48 18.02
C ARG A 111 -12.58 -10.27 16.53
N LYS A 112 -13.17 -9.13 16.21
CA LYS A 112 -13.38 -8.67 14.84
C LYS A 112 -12.15 -7.94 14.34
N VAL A 113 -11.56 -8.43 13.24
CA VAL A 113 -10.32 -7.92 12.67
C VAL A 113 -10.58 -7.38 11.27
N ALA A 114 -10.53 -6.05 11.12
CA ALA A 114 -10.76 -5.39 9.85
C ALA A 114 -9.50 -5.43 8.97
N ALA A 115 -9.71 -5.57 7.67
CA ALA A 115 -8.69 -5.35 6.64
C ALA A 115 -9.35 -5.03 5.30
N ILE A 116 -8.56 -4.50 4.35
CA ILE A 116 -9.04 -4.18 3.00
C ILE A 116 -9.32 -5.49 2.24
N GLU A 117 -10.49 -5.58 1.65
CA GLU A 117 -10.91 -6.74 0.84
C GLU A 117 -9.90 -7.03 -0.28
N ASN A 118 -9.59 -8.32 -0.49
CA ASN A 118 -8.63 -8.78 -1.51
C ASN A 118 -7.20 -8.21 -1.36
N SER A 119 -6.83 -7.78 -0.15
CA SER A 119 -5.46 -7.36 0.19
C SER A 119 -4.64 -8.49 0.82
N THR A 120 -3.32 -8.29 0.92
CA THR A 120 -2.42 -9.15 1.70
C THR A 120 -2.74 -9.07 3.19
N ASN A 121 -3.19 -7.92 3.66
CA ASN A 121 -3.64 -7.65 5.03
C ASN A 121 -4.87 -8.51 5.38
N MET A 122 -5.87 -8.61 4.47
CA MET A 122 -7.02 -9.52 4.66
C MET A 122 -6.57 -10.98 4.64
N ALA A 123 -5.67 -11.36 3.75
CA ALA A 123 -5.13 -12.72 3.75
C ALA A 123 -4.44 -13.07 5.07
N LEU A 124 -3.70 -12.12 5.68
CA LEU A 124 -3.13 -12.29 7.02
C LEU A 124 -4.24 -12.38 8.09
N ALA A 125 -5.21 -11.45 8.10
CA ALA A 125 -6.30 -11.44 9.08
C ALA A 125 -7.06 -12.79 9.13
N GLN A 126 -7.24 -13.44 7.98
CA GLN A 126 -7.85 -14.76 7.85
C GLN A 126 -7.00 -15.90 8.46
N THR A 127 -5.72 -15.70 8.71
CA THR A 127 -4.85 -16.69 9.35
C THR A 127 -4.93 -16.67 10.87
N PHE A 128 -5.45 -15.61 11.48
CA PHE A 128 -5.56 -15.50 12.93
C PHE A 128 -6.63 -16.47 13.47
N THR A 129 -6.17 -17.48 14.19
CA THR A 129 -7.03 -18.55 14.68
C THR A 129 -8.13 -18.02 15.60
N GLY A 130 -9.39 -18.25 15.22
CA GLY A 130 -10.55 -17.86 16.03
C GLY A 130 -10.91 -16.37 15.96
N ALA A 131 -10.21 -15.55 15.20
CA ALA A 131 -10.63 -14.20 14.87
C ALA A 131 -11.78 -14.20 13.85
N GLU A 132 -12.53 -13.09 13.79
CA GLU A 132 -13.58 -12.84 12.81
C GLU A 132 -13.08 -11.77 11.82
N PRO A 133 -12.58 -12.13 10.63
CA PRO A 133 -12.15 -11.15 9.63
C PRO A 133 -13.34 -10.35 9.09
N VAL A 134 -13.19 -9.03 9.04
CA VAL A 134 -14.20 -8.09 8.53
C VAL A 134 -13.63 -7.33 7.34
N ALA A 135 -14.21 -7.56 6.15
CA ALA A 135 -13.74 -6.95 4.92
C ALA A 135 -14.27 -5.52 4.74
N PHE A 136 -13.37 -4.60 4.38
CA PHE A 136 -13.68 -3.23 3.99
C PHE A 136 -13.29 -3.00 2.54
N GLY A 137 -14.01 -2.13 1.84
CA GLY A 137 -13.69 -1.75 0.45
C GLY A 137 -14.87 -1.54 -0.45
N ALA A 138 -15.90 -2.39 -0.39
CA ALA A 138 -17.07 -2.26 -1.25
C ALA A 138 -17.86 -0.97 -0.94
N GLY A 139 -17.89 -0.04 -1.89
CA GLY A 139 -18.66 1.22 -1.78
C GLY A 139 -18.03 2.28 -0.88
N SER A 140 -16.78 2.11 -0.47
CA SER A 140 -16.03 3.11 0.29
C SER A 140 -15.28 4.05 -0.65
N ASP A 141 -15.38 5.36 -0.39
CA ASP A 141 -14.56 6.39 -1.05
C ASP A 141 -13.17 6.50 -0.41
N ASP A 142 -13.07 6.21 0.90
CA ASP A 142 -11.81 6.14 1.65
C ASP A 142 -11.84 4.95 2.62
N VAL A 143 -11.44 3.79 2.12
CA VAL A 143 -11.47 2.52 2.86
C VAL A 143 -10.59 2.56 4.12
N TYR A 144 -9.49 3.31 4.09
CA TYR A 144 -8.60 3.45 5.23
C TYR A 144 -9.26 4.23 6.38
N ALA A 145 -9.85 5.39 6.06
CA ALA A 145 -10.59 6.19 7.04
C ALA A 145 -11.78 5.40 7.62
N ASP A 146 -12.50 4.64 6.80
CA ASP A 146 -13.63 3.82 7.24
C ASP A 146 -13.22 2.73 8.24
N MET A 147 -12.08 2.05 8.00
CA MET A 147 -11.56 1.05 8.95
C MET A 147 -11.17 1.67 10.29
N LEU A 148 -10.51 2.83 10.27
CA LEU A 148 -10.13 3.55 11.49
C LEU A 148 -11.36 4.08 12.24
N ALA A 149 -12.38 4.57 11.53
CA ALA A 149 -13.64 4.99 12.13
C ALA A 149 -14.38 3.80 12.79
N ALA A 150 -14.44 2.64 12.12
CA ALA A 150 -15.05 1.43 12.68
C ALA A 150 -14.30 0.93 13.93
N LEU A 151 -12.96 1.07 13.96
CA LEU A 151 -12.16 0.75 15.15
C LEU A 151 -12.55 1.65 16.33
N LEU A 152 -12.64 2.97 16.14
CA LEU A 152 -13.06 3.90 17.19
C LEU A 152 -14.51 3.69 17.63
N ALA A 153 -15.40 3.38 16.69
CA ALA A 153 -16.82 3.09 16.99
C ALA A 153 -17.02 1.75 17.71
N LYS A 154 -15.98 0.92 17.83
CA LYS A 154 -16.03 -0.45 18.40
C LYS A 154 -16.83 -1.43 17.55
N ASP A 155 -16.98 -1.15 16.26
CA ASP A 155 -17.58 -2.08 15.30
C ASP A 155 -16.62 -3.22 14.97
N VAL A 156 -15.31 -2.94 15.08
CA VAL A 156 -14.20 -3.91 15.02
C VAL A 156 -13.25 -3.72 16.21
N ASP A 157 -12.47 -4.75 16.52
CA ASP A 157 -11.55 -4.75 17.67
C ASP A 157 -10.11 -4.42 17.26
N ALA A 158 -9.72 -4.78 16.04
CA ALA A 158 -8.39 -4.51 15.48
C ALA A 158 -8.48 -4.23 13.98
N VAL A 159 -7.45 -3.59 13.44
CA VAL A 159 -7.26 -3.36 12.01
C VAL A 159 -5.89 -3.89 11.61
N VAL A 160 -5.80 -4.62 10.49
CA VAL A 160 -4.55 -5.07 9.88
C VAL A 160 -4.26 -4.22 8.66
N ASP A 161 -3.08 -3.58 8.64
CA ASP A 161 -2.54 -2.87 7.48
C ASP A 161 -1.01 -2.84 7.57
N ASP A 162 -0.36 -2.19 6.61
CA ASP A 162 1.10 -2.16 6.52
C ASP A 162 1.75 -1.46 7.71
N ASP A 163 2.83 -2.04 8.23
CA ASP A 163 3.56 -1.53 9.39
C ASP A 163 4.13 -0.12 9.16
N VAL A 164 4.50 0.19 7.93
CA VAL A 164 4.98 1.52 7.54
C VAL A 164 3.97 2.64 7.85
N VAL A 165 2.67 2.32 7.84
CA VAL A 165 1.58 3.24 8.18
C VAL A 165 1.23 3.14 9.67
N PHE A 166 1.09 1.93 10.19
CA PHE A 166 0.57 1.71 11.54
C PHE A 166 1.59 1.95 12.66
N VAL A 167 2.89 1.72 12.42
CA VAL A 167 3.92 2.04 13.41
C VAL A 167 3.93 3.54 13.75
N PRO A 168 4.05 4.47 12.79
CA PRO A 168 4.01 5.91 13.11
C PRO A 168 2.63 6.36 13.61
N LEU A 169 1.53 5.81 13.09
CA LEU A 169 0.19 6.15 13.53
C LEU A 169 -0.02 5.77 15.01
N GLY A 170 0.30 4.54 15.39
CA GLY A 170 0.17 4.06 16.77
C GLY A 170 1.09 4.78 17.76
N ALA A 171 2.25 5.28 17.29
CA ALA A 171 3.18 6.05 18.11
C ALA A 171 2.71 7.49 18.37
N THR A 172 1.99 8.12 17.43
CA THR A 172 1.69 9.56 17.47
C THR A 172 0.21 9.87 17.73
N HIS A 173 -0.72 9.00 17.33
CA HIS A 173 -2.15 9.27 17.51
C HIS A 173 -2.63 8.95 18.93
N PRO A 174 -3.43 9.83 19.57
CA PRO A 174 -3.83 9.63 20.96
C PRO A 174 -4.78 8.42 21.15
N ASP A 175 -5.57 8.08 20.15
CA ASP A 175 -6.64 7.07 20.26
C ASP A 175 -6.24 5.68 19.79
N TYR A 176 -5.10 5.56 19.09
CA TYR A 176 -4.61 4.29 18.54
C TYR A 176 -3.29 3.87 19.15
N GLU A 177 -3.04 2.57 19.16
CA GLU A 177 -1.71 2.00 19.43
C GLU A 177 -1.48 0.77 18.54
N LEU A 178 -0.20 0.53 18.24
CA LEU A 178 0.22 -0.68 17.56
C LEU A 178 0.27 -1.82 18.58
N ALA A 179 -0.57 -2.83 18.41
CA ALA A 179 -0.58 -4.00 19.28
C ALA A 179 0.67 -4.87 19.05
N PHE A 180 0.91 -5.24 17.79
CA PHE A 180 2.09 -6.01 17.35
C PHE A 180 2.28 -5.91 15.84
N THR A 181 3.43 -6.42 15.37
CA THR A 181 3.73 -6.57 13.92
C THR A 181 3.89 -8.04 13.57
N VAL A 182 3.57 -8.37 12.31
CA VAL A 182 3.81 -9.71 11.73
C VAL A 182 4.81 -9.60 10.61
N GLN A 183 5.92 -10.35 10.70
CA GLN A 183 7.04 -10.30 9.75
C GLN A 183 6.71 -11.06 8.46
N THR A 184 5.89 -10.46 7.61
CA THR A 184 5.43 -11.04 6.34
C THR A 184 6.39 -10.84 5.19
N ALA A 185 7.21 -9.78 5.24
CA ALA A 185 8.12 -9.38 4.16
C ALA A 185 7.40 -9.24 2.80
N ASN A 186 6.27 -8.57 2.81
CA ASN A 186 5.50 -8.30 1.60
C ASN A 186 6.29 -7.43 0.62
N ARG A 187 6.46 -7.94 -0.58
CA ARG A 187 7.15 -7.24 -1.67
C ARG A 187 6.13 -6.51 -2.52
N TRP A 188 6.30 -5.21 -2.68
CA TRP A 188 5.46 -4.38 -3.53
C TRP A 188 6.14 -4.09 -4.85
N GLY A 189 5.44 -4.30 -5.95
CA GLY A 189 5.89 -4.00 -7.32
C GLY A 189 4.83 -3.22 -8.08
N LEU A 190 5.25 -2.52 -9.13
CA LEU A 190 4.27 -1.92 -10.05
C LEU A 190 3.62 -3.03 -10.86
N ALA A 191 2.29 -3.08 -10.86
CA ALA A 191 1.52 -4.05 -11.63
C ALA A 191 1.21 -3.49 -13.03
N VAL A 192 1.49 -4.28 -14.07
CA VAL A 192 1.31 -3.91 -15.48
C VAL A 192 0.49 -4.99 -16.19
N SER A 193 -0.36 -4.61 -17.15
CA SER A 193 -1.11 -5.58 -17.95
C SER A 193 -0.18 -6.56 -18.67
N LYS A 194 -0.56 -7.84 -18.68
CA LYS A 194 0.16 -8.90 -19.42
C LYS A 194 0.26 -8.63 -20.92
N ASP A 195 -0.67 -7.87 -21.47
CA ASP A 195 -0.70 -7.50 -22.89
C ASP A 195 0.27 -6.34 -23.22
N ARG A 196 1.01 -5.83 -22.20
CA ARG A 196 1.93 -4.69 -22.36
C ARG A 196 3.35 -4.99 -21.86
N PRO A 197 4.01 -6.04 -22.39
CA PRO A 197 5.35 -6.46 -21.96
C PRO A 197 6.42 -5.36 -22.16
N ASP A 198 6.28 -4.52 -23.21
CA ASP A 198 7.21 -3.41 -23.44
C ASP A 198 7.10 -2.34 -22.36
N THR A 199 5.89 -2.02 -21.89
CA THR A 199 5.65 -1.10 -20.78
C THR A 199 6.26 -1.66 -19.48
N LEU A 200 6.08 -2.97 -19.22
CA LEU A 200 6.71 -3.63 -18.08
C LEU A 200 8.25 -3.50 -18.15
N ALA A 201 8.84 -3.83 -19.29
CA ALA A 201 10.29 -3.77 -19.47
C ALA A 201 10.84 -2.35 -19.31
N GLU A 202 10.13 -1.33 -19.81
CA GLU A 202 10.47 0.09 -19.68
C GLU A 202 10.48 0.52 -18.20
N ILE A 203 9.39 0.26 -17.47
CA ILE A 203 9.24 0.65 -16.07
C ILE A 203 10.19 -0.14 -15.16
N ASP A 204 10.30 -1.47 -15.35
CA ASP A 204 11.21 -2.30 -14.57
C ASP A 204 12.68 -1.94 -14.80
N GLY A 205 13.06 -1.63 -16.05
CA GLY A 205 14.39 -1.14 -16.38
C GLY A 205 14.71 0.19 -15.71
N ALA A 206 13.77 1.15 -15.71
CA ALA A 206 13.92 2.42 -15.01
C ALA A 206 14.05 2.22 -13.49
N LEU A 207 13.19 1.39 -12.90
CA LEU A 207 13.26 1.07 -11.47
C LEU A 207 14.61 0.42 -11.11
N GLY A 208 15.14 -0.46 -11.96
CA GLY A 208 16.48 -1.04 -11.78
C GLY A 208 17.56 0.02 -11.72
N ARG A 209 17.56 0.99 -12.64
CA ARG A 209 18.53 2.10 -12.62
C ARG A 209 18.38 3.00 -11.39
N LEU A 210 17.15 3.23 -10.89
CA LEU A 210 16.92 3.97 -9.63
C LEU A 210 17.50 3.24 -8.41
N ILE A 211 17.42 1.91 -8.38
CA ILE A 211 18.02 1.08 -7.33
C ILE A 211 19.55 1.16 -7.43
N ASP A 212 20.11 0.88 -8.61
CA ASP A 212 21.55 0.82 -8.85
C ASP A 212 22.26 2.16 -8.61
N SER A 213 21.60 3.28 -8.94
CA SER A 213 22.13 4.63 -8.70
C SER A 213 21.98 5.11 -7.25
N GLY A 214 21.20 4.39 -6.43
CA GLY A 214 20.86 4.81 -5.06
C GLY A 214 19.73 5.84 -4.97
N ARG A 215 19.14 6.25 -6.11
CA ARG A 215 18.05 7.24 -6.12
C ARG A 215 16.82 6.76 -5.37
N LEU A 216 16.46 5.47 -5.49
CA LEU A 216 15.35 4.90 -4.72
C LEU A 216 15.63 4.93 -3.21
N ARG A 217 16.89 4.71 -2.78
CA ARG A 217 17.31 4.86 -1.38
C ARG A 217 17.15 6.29 -0.87
N GLU A 218 17.46 7.29 -1.70
CA GLU A 218 17.25 8.70 -1.33
C GLU A 218 15.76 8.99 -1.09
N VAL A 219 14.87 8.54 -1.99
CA VAL A 219 13.42 8.67 -1.82
C VAL A 219 12.95 7.96 -0.55
N TRP A 220 13.44 6.72 -0.32
CA TRP A 220 13.14 5.97 0.91
C TRP A 220 13.53 6.77 2.15
N THR A 221 14.79 7.20 2.25
CA THR A 221 15.31 7.92 3.42
C THR A 221 14.60 9.24 3.67
N GLN A 222 14.16 9.90 2.61
CA GLN A 222 13.41 11.16 2.70
C GLN A 222 12.03 10.96 3.35
N HIS A 223 11.31 9.90 2.99
CA HIS A 223 9.93 9.68 3.42
C HIS A 223 9.79 8.67 4.56
N LEU A 224 10.72 7.72 4.68
CA LEU A 224 10.73 6.62 5.63
C LEU A 224 12.03 6.57 6.45
N PRO A 225 12.41 7.68 7.13
CA PRO A 225 13.74 7.80 7.77
C PRO A 225 13.96 6.83 8.94
N THR A 226 12.88 6.25 9.48
CA THR A 226 12.94 5.31 10.63
C THR A 226 13.01 3.85 10.21
N LEU A 227 12.88 3.56 8.91
CA LEU A 227 12.91 2.21 8.37
C LEU A 227 14.21 1.94 7.62
N ASP A 228 14.79 0.76 7.81
CA ASP A 228 15.94 0.32 7.03
C ASP A 228 15.57 0.13 5.56
N TYR A 229 16.44 0.62 4.67
CA TYR A 229 16.25 0.42 3.23
C TYR A 229 16.45 -1.06 2.87
N PRO A 230 15.48 -1.72 2.22
CA PRO A 230 15.47 -3.19 2.10
C PRO A 230 16.25 -3.77 0.91
N PHE A 231 16.93 -2.93 0.09
CA PHE A 231 17.67 -3.36 -1.11
C PHE A 231 19.15 -3.04 -1.07
#